data_77e4a41915b946ec24defefbbe9d3101
#
_entry.id   77e4a41915b946ec24defefbbe9d3101
#
_cell.length_a   1.000
_cell.length_b   1.000
_cell.length_c   1.000
_cell.angle_alpha   90.00
_cell.angle_beta   90.00
_cell.angle_gamma   90.00
#
_symmetry.space_group_name_H-M   'P 1'
#
loop_
_entity.id
_entity.type
_entity.pdbx_description
1 polymer ?
#
loop_
_entity_poly.entity_id
_entity_poly.type
_entity_poly.pdbx_seq_one_letter_code
_entity_poly.pdbx_strand_id
1 'polypeptide(L)'
;MKLNIPAGARLTDLVSGQSLDQSAIAAAVLEWQQLLQDLSARRLVLWADTSLDWVLLDIACLHSQQLFVPMPLFASQGQLAHVLASVGPEFLFSDRELPTEATRQLGLTLRGRCRSFYLYQTSAELQQKALPVPAGTQKITFTSGSTGQPKGVCLSVQTQLNTAQSLVERIAPKLQNVTRPRHLCLLPLSLLLENIAGVYAPLLAGGEVLLMPDAGRGFAGSSLANPQQLLGLISQTQPHSLILVPELLQLLVQAALKGWPVPASLQFIAVGGAKVAVDTLRQAAALKLPVFQGYGLSECGSVVALCSVDAAHASDAALQSAGKPLAHLEVRIEQGEIQVKTPFLGYMGQSEAQADAWVATGDLGQWSADGDLQILGRRNNLLISSFGRNISPEWVESELTKTGLIQQAVLCGDAKPYCVALLYATPTVSDQQLADYLDWLNQQLPDYARVARFHRLNSPLSQAEGTLTTNGRPRRASIVQIYQQQIASLYPAN
;
A
#
# COMPACT_ATOMS: atom_id res chain seq x y z
N MET A 1 21.08 13.07 6.91
CA MET A 1 20.59 13.25 5.53
C MET A 1 19.27 13.98 5.59
N LYS A 2 18.94 14.86 4.66
CA LYS A 2 17.70 15.65 4.66
C LYS A 2 17.00 15.50 3.31
N LEU A 3 15.69 15.64 3.30
CA LEU A 3 14.90 15.74 2.07
C LEU A 3 15.15 17.15 1.48
N ASN A 4 15.95 17.24 0.42
CA ASN A 4 16.30 18.49 -0.21
C ASN A 4 15.24 18.87 -1.26
N ILE A 5 14.32 19.74 -0.87
CA ILE A 5 13.19 20.16 -1.70
C ILE A 5 13.64 21.33 -2.58
N PRO A 6 13.60 21.21 -3.92
CA PRO A 6 13.99 22.29 -4.85
C PRO A 6 12.92 23.38 -4.94
N ALA A 7 13.32 24.57 -5.43
CA ALA A 7 12.48 25.77 -5.48
C ALA A 7 11.14 25.62 -6.27
N GLY A 8 11.07 24.66 -7.21
CA GLY A 8 9.85 24.38 -7.97
C GLY A 8 8.75 23.64 -7.21
N ALA A 9 9.11 22.97 -6.10
CA ALA A 9 8.21 22.08 -5.37
C ALA A 9 7.07 22.83 -4.68
N ARG A 10 5.91 22.18 -4.60
CA ARG A 10 4.72 22.67 -3.89
C ARG A 10 4.02 21.56 -3.13
N LEU A 11 3.36 21.95 -2.05
CA LEU A 11 2.47 21.11 -1.27
C LEU A 11 1.13 21.84 -1.15
N THR A 12 0.06 21.24 -1.67
CA THR A 12 -1.25 21.89 -1.79
C THR A 12 -2.34 21.08 -1.12
N ASP A 13 -3.08 21.70 -0.21
CA ASP A 13 -4.29 21.15 0.41
C ASP A 13 -5.49 21.55 -0.45
N LEU A 14 -6.19 20.57 -0.97
CA LEU A 14 -7.32 20.78 -1.87
C LEU A 14 -8.62 21.18 -1.14
N VAL A 15 -8.69 21.02 0.19
CA VAL A 15 -9.86 21.45 0.99
C VAL A 15 -9.79 22.93 1.28
N SER A 16 -8.67 23.41 1.81
CA SER A 16 -8.47 24.81 2.15
C SER A 16 -8.02 25.68 0.95
N GLY A 17 -7.50 25.05 -0.12
CA GLY A 17 -6.85 25.73 -1.22
C GLY A 17 -5.47 26.29 -0.86
N GLN A 18 -4.96 26.03 0.34
CA GLN A 18 -3.63 26.48 0.75
C GLN A 18 -2.53 25.74 -0.03
N SER A 19 -1.63 26.50 -0.61
CA SER A 19 -0.45 25.96 -1.32
C SER A 19 0.83 26.54 -0.73
N LEU A 20 1.73 25.66 -0.29
CA LEU A 20 3.03 25.99 0.25
C LEU A 20 4.10 25.77 -0.83
N ASP A 21 4.90 26.78 -1.10
CA ASP A 21 6.12 26.64 -1.91
C ASP A 21 7.27 26.10 -1.06
N GLN A 22 8.42 25.88 -1.68
CA GLN A 22 9.61 25.34 -1.02
C GLN A 22 10.02 26.16 0.23
N SER A 23 9.94 27.48 0.18
CA SER A 23 10.32 28.34 1.32
C SER A 23 9.34 28.24 2.47
N ALA A 24 8.04 28.20 2.18
CA ALA A 24 6.99 28.00 3.15
C ALA A 24 7.02 26.59 3.77
N ILE A 25 7.29 25.55 2.95
CA ILE A 25 7.50 24.18 3.46
C ILE A 25 8.69 24.15 4.42
N ALA A 26 9.83 24.75 4.04
CA ALA A 26 11.03 24.77 4.89
C ALA A 26 10.79 25.50 6.22
N ALA A 27 10.12 26.65 6.18
CA ALA A 27 9.76 27.40 7.37
C ALA A 27 8.83 26.60 8.30
N ALA A 28 7.78 26.00 7.74
CA ALA A 28 6.83 25.20 8.51
C ALA A 28 7.47 23.92 9.10
N VAL A 29 8.40 23.30 8.39
CA VAL A 29 9.19 22.16 8.89
C VAL A 29 10.07 22.58 10.06
N LEU A 30 10.72 23.75 9.99
CA LEU A 30 11.51 24.29 11.10
C LEU A 30 10.66 24.58 12.35
N GLU A 31 9.46 25.12 12.16
CA GLU A 31 8.52 25.34 13.27
C GLU A 31 8.09 24.01 13.93
N TRP A 32 7.83 22.97 13.13
CA TRP A 32 7.57 21.62 13.67
C TRP A 32 8.77 21.06 14.43
N GLN A 33 10.00 21.23 13.90
CA GLN A 33 11.21 20.77 14.57
C GLN A 33 11.40 21.45 15.93
N GLN A 34 11.18 22.78 16.00
CA GLN A 34 11.26 23.53 17.27
C GLN A 34 10.23 23.01 18.27
N LEU A 35 8.98 22.81 17.83
CA LEU A 35 7.91 22.30 18.69
C LEU A 35 8.23 20.89 19.21
N LEU A 36 8.76 20.00 18.39
CA LEU A 36 9.18 18.66 18.82
C LEU A 36 10.34 18.70 19.82
N GLN A 37 11.22 19.66 19.66
CA GLN A 37 12.32 19.92 20.61
C GLN A 37 11.79 20.43 21.94
N ASP A 38 10.86 21.39 21.94
CA ASP A 38 10.24 21.96 23.16
C ASP A 38 9.44 20.88 23.91
N LEU A 39 8.81 19.95 23.20
CA LEU A 39 8.15 18.78 23.78
C LEU A 39 9.13 17.71 24.26
N SER A 40 10.42 17.81 23.94
CA SER A 40 11.43 16.75 24.16
C SER A 40 10.99 15.41 23.56
N ALA A 41 10.25 15.43 22.46
CA ALA A 41 9.69 14.26 21.83
C ALA A 41 10.76 13.46 21.08
N ARG A 42 10.85 12.17 21.37
CA ARG A 42 11.79 11.23 20.70
C ARG A 42 11.07 10.20 19.86
N ARG A 43 9.91 9.72 20.34
CA ARG A 43 9.07 8.72 19.69
C ARG A 43 7.66 9.26 19.56
N LEU A 44 7.15 9.26 18.36
CA LEU A 44 5.86 9.86 18.04
C LEU A 44 4.99 8.86 17.29
N VAL A 45 3.70 8.83 17.62
CA VAL A 45 2.67 8.16 16.81
C VAL A 45 1.77 9.23 16.22
N LEU A 46 1.52 9.17 14.93
CA LEU A 46 0.56 10.01 14.24
C LEU A 46 -0.62 9.16 13.76
N TRP A 47 -1.82 9.46 14.24
CA TRP A 47 -3.07 8.83 13.84
C TRP A 47 -4.01 9.89 13.29
N ALA A 48 -3.82 10.24 12.02
CA ALA A 48 -4.49 11.36 11.39
C ALA A 48 -4.67 11.13 9.88
N ASP A 49 -5.67 11.80 9.31
CA ASP A 49 -5.93 11.82 7.88
C ASP A 49 -4.89 12.67 7.12
N THR A 50 -4.88 12.53 5.82
CA THR A 50 -4.04 13.28 4.89
C THR A 50 -4.27 14.78 5.03
N SER A 51 -3.19 15.53 5.33
CA SER A 51 -3.20 16.98 5.50
C SER A 51 -1.82 17.59 5.30
N LEU A 52 -1.74 18.94 5.22
CA LEU A 52 -0.46 19.65 5.19
C LEU A 52 0.37 19.33 6.43
N ASP A 53 -0.22 19.46 7.62
CA ASP A 53 0.49 19.22 8.87
C ASP A 53 0.99 17.78 9.01
N TRP A 54 0.28 16.80 8.41
CA TRP A 54 0.73 15.41 8.36
C TRP A 54 2.10 15.31 7.65
N VAL A 55 2.20 15.91 6.45
CA VAL A 55 3.43 15.87 5.63
C VAL A 55 4.54 16.68 6.29
N LEU A 56 4.23 17.85 6.84
CA LEU A 56 5.20 18.73 7.48
C LEU A 56 5.79 18.10 8.75
N LEU A 57 4.96 17.45 9.58
CA LEU A 57 5.40 16.70 10.76
C LEU A 57 6.28 15.51 10.37
N ASP A 58 5.91 14.76 9.34
CA ASP A 58 6.71 13.63 8.85
C ASP A 58 8.09 14.08 8.36
N ILE A 59 8.17 15.16 7.57
CA ILE A 59 9.44 15.72 7.11
C ILE A 59 10.26 16.29 8.30
N ALA A 60 9.61 16.92 9.27
CA ALA A 60 10.29 17.40 10.47
C ALA A 60 10.93 16.26 11.27
N CYS A 61 10.19 15.15 11.48
CA CYS A 61 10.71 13.96 12.13
C CYS A 61 11.86 13.31 11.34
N LEU A 62 11.75 13.28 9.99
CA LEU A 62 12.80 12.77 9.11
C LEU A 62 14.10 13.59 9.27
N HIS A 63 14.00 14.92 9.31
CA HIS A 63 15.15 15.82 9.42
C HIS A 63 15.79 15.82 10.79
N SER A 64 15.00 15.66 11.86
CA SER A 64 15.47 15.66 13.27
C SER A 64 15.71 14.24 13.80
N GLN A 65 15.49 13.22 12.98
CA GLN A 65 15.68 11.80 13.31
C GLN A 65 14.87 11.31 14.52
N GLN A 66 13.69 11.93 14.79
CA GLN A 66 12.75 11.35 15.75
C GLN A 66 12.15 10.07 15.19
N LEU A 67 11.91 9.10 16.07
CA LEU A 67 11.19 7.89 15.71
C LEU A 67 9.72 8.24 15.40
N PHE A 68 9.30 8.05 14.17
CA PHE A 68 7.99 8.39 13.67
C PHE A 68 7.19 7.14 13.27
N VAL A 69 5.96 7.03 13.75
CA VAL A 69 5.08 5.89 13.48
C VAL A 69 3.74 6.39 12.95
N PRO A 70 3.54 6.40 11.64
CA PRO A 70 2.26 6.75 11.04
C PRO A 70 1.28 5.58 11.14
N MET A 71 0.07 5.86 11.62
CA MET A 71 -1.01 4.89 11.74
C MET A 71 -2.13 5.22 10.76
N PRO A 72 -2.67 4.21 10.03
CA PRO A 72 -3.83 4.43 9.19
C PRO A 72 -5.09 4.68 10.02
N LEU A 73 -5.98 5.55 9.53
CA LEU A 73 -7.23 5.90 10.24
C LEU A 73 -8.18 4.72 10.44
N PHE A 74 -8.13 3.75 9.55
CA PHE A 74 -8.93 2.54 9.64
C PHE A 74 -8.36 1.50 10.62
N ALA A 75 -7.22 1.80 11.29
CA ALA A 75 -6.71 0.93 12.35
C ALA A 75 -7.72 0.83 13.50
N SER A 76 -7.96 -0.38 13.97
CA SER A 76 -8.83 -0.60 15.12
C SER A 76 -8.20 -0.06 16.42
N GLN A 77 -9.03 0.19 17.43
CA GLN A 77 -8.54 0.60 18.75
C GLN A 77 -7.56 -0.42 19.35
N GLY A 78 -7.78 -1.72 19.10
CA GLY A 78 -6.87 -2.78 19.54
C GLY A 78 -5.51 -2.71 18.81
N GLN A 79 -5.50 -2.37 17.53
CA GLN A 79 -4.25 -2.16 16.78
C GLN A 79 -3.50 -0.92 17.27
N LEU A 80 -4.22 0.18 17.53
CA LEU A 80 -3.62 1.38 18.12
C LEU A 80 -3.03 1.08 19.52
N ALA A 81 -3.77 0.37 20.37
CA ALA A 81 -3.29 -0.04 21.68
C ALA A 81 -2.01 -0.88 21.59
N HIS A 82 -1.98 -1.84 20.65
CA HIS A 82 -0.80 -2.67 20.39
C HIS A 82 0.42 -1.83 19.96
N VAL A 83 0.21 -0.88 19.06
CA VAL A 83 1.27 0.00 18.58
C VAL A 83 1.78 0.91 19.71
N LEU A 84 0.89 1.54 20.47
CA LEU A 84 1.28 2.37 21.61
C LEU A 84 2.07 1.59 22.66
N ALA A 85 1.64 0.38 23.00
CA ALA A 85 2.34 -0.48 23.94
C ALA A 85 3.72 -0.94 23.43
N SER A 86 3.81 -1.23 22.14
CA SER A 86 5.05 -1.72 21.52
C SER A 86 6.08 -0.61 21.29
N VAL A 87 5.62 0.56 20.83
CA VAL A 87 6.48 1.71 20.49
C VAL A 87 6.89 2.48 21.75
N GLY A 88 6.00 2.60 22.75
CA GLY A 88 6.19 3.43 23.94
C GLY A 88 6.46 4.90 23.58
N PRO A 89 5.61 5.54 22.74
CA PRO A 89 5.85 6.92 22.34
C PRO A 89 5.63 7.86 23.50
N GLU A 90 6.30 9.03 23.48
CA GLU A 90 5.98 10.12 24.42
C GLU A 90 4.64 10.76 24.06
N PHE A 91 4.36 10.87 22.74
CA PHE A 91 3.16 11.56 22.25
C PHE A 91 2.45 10.82 21.14
N LEU A 92 1.12 10.93 21.17
CA LEU A 92 0.21 10.63 20.05
C LEU A 92 -0.36 11.95 19.52
N PHE A 93 -0.24 12.16 18.23
CA PHE A 93 -0.94 13.22 17.49
C PHE A 93 -2.16 12.62 16.78
N SER A 94 -3.32 13.28 16.90
CA SER A 94 -4.57 12.83 16.25
C SER A 94 -5.32 14.03 15.64
N ASP A 95 -5.92 13.86 14.47
CA ASP A 95 -6.73 14.87 13.81
C ASP A 95 -8.11 15.04 14.47
N ARG A 96 -8.47 14.16 15.38
CA ARG A 96 -9.74 14.14 16.11
C ARG A 96 -9.52 14.02 17.60
N GLU A 97 -10.46 14.57 18.37
CA GLU A 97 -10.52 14.36 19.80
C GLU A 97 -10.99 12.94 20.09
N LEU A 98 -10.22 12.24 20.93
CA LEU A 98 -10.55 10.87 21.31
C LEU A 98 -11.53 10.88 22.48
N PRO A 99 -12.53 9.96 22.50
CA PRO A 99 -13.45 9.82 23.62
C PRO A 99 -12.69 9.58 24.94
N THR A 100 -13.18 10.15 26.04
CA THR A 100 -12.56 10.04 27.38
C THR A 100 -12.31 8.58 27.79
N GLU A 101 -13.26 7.70 27.48
CA GLU A 101 -13.11 6.26 27.77
C GLU A 101 -11.98 5.64 26.97
N ALA A 102 -11.85 5.98 25.68
CA ALA A 102 -10.76 5.50 24.83
C ALA A 102 -9.39 6.03 25.31
N THR A 103 -9.31 7.30 25.70
CA THR A 103 -8.04 7.86 26.23
C THR A 103 -7.63 7.20 27.53
N ARG A 104 -8.58 6.89 28.42
CA ARG A 104 -8.32 6.16 29.66
C ARG A 104 -7.80 4.75 29.40
N GLN A 105 -8.49 4.00 28.51
CA GLN A 105 -8.09 2.63 28.17
C GLN A 105 -6.72 2.57 27.47
N LEU A 106 -6.37 3.60 26.68
CA LEU A 106 -5.13 3.71 25.95
C LEU A 106 -3.99 4.35 26.78
N GLY A 107 -4.25 4.74 28.03
CA GLY A 107 -3.23 5.41 28.86
C GLY A 107 -2.78 6.78 28.31
N LEU A 108 -3.72 7.55 27.75
CA LEU A 108 -3.50 8.84 27.10
C LEU A 108 -4.04 9.98 27.93
N THR A 109 -3.33 11.11 27.98
CA THR A 109 -3.76 12.37 28.60
C THR A 109 -3.73 13.46 27.56
N LEU A 110 -4.88 14.12 27.30
CA LEU A 110 -4.96 15.25 26.38
C LEU A 110 -4.16 16.44 26.97
N ARG A 111 -3.22 16.98 26.18
CA ARG A 111 -2.40 18.16 26.52
C ARG A 111 -2.93 19.44 25.86
N GLY A 112 -3.81 19.32 24.87
CA GLY A 112 -4.38 20.42 24.11
C GLY A 112 -4.28 20.19 22.60
N ARG A 113 -4.28 21.29 21.86
CA ARG A 113 -4.09 21.26 20.40
C ARG A 113 -2.70 21.75 20.02
N CYS A 114 -2.16 21.09 19.02
CA CYS A 114 -0.89 21.43 18.41
C CYS A 114 -1.13 21.55 16.90
N ARG A 115 -1.25 22.76 16.38
CA ARG A 115 -1.68 23.06 15.01
C ARG A 115 -3.02 22.37 14.69
N SER A 116 -3.10 21.55 13.66
CA SER A 116 -4.32 20.81 13.29
C SER A 116 -4.59 19.59 14.16
N PHE A 117 -3.65 19.16 15.01
CA PHE A 117 -3.77 17.93 15.79
C PHE A 117 -4.14 18.17 17.27
N TYR A 118 -4.83 17.21 17.84
CA TYR A 118 -4.91 17.00 19.29
C TYR A 118 -3.64 16.27 19.73
N LEU A 119 -3.02 16.79 20.78
CA LEU A 119 -1.78 16.25 21.35
C LEU A 119 -2.10 15.46 22.61
N TYR A 120 -1.80 14.19 22.60
CA TYR A 120 -1.93 13.31 23.76
C TYR A 120 -0.56 12.88 24.26
N GLN A 121 -0.35 12.99 25.56
CA GLN A 121 0.80 12.40 26.23
C GLN A 121 0.47 10.98 26.67
N THR A 122 1.39 10.05 26.46
CA THR A 122 1.26 8.66 26.90
C THR A 122 1.70 8.52 28.37
N SER A 123 1.17 7.50 29.04
CA SER A 123 1.56 7.18 30.41
C SER A 123 3.01 6.68 30.50
N ALA A 124 3.66 6.90 31.63
CA ALA A 124 5.00 6.39 31.90
C ALA A 124 5.09 4.86 31.80
N GLU A 125 3.99 4.15 32.14
CA GLU A 125 3.90 2.70 32.03
C GLU A 125 4.00 2.23 30.58
N LEU A 126 3.35 2.91 29.62
CA LEU A 126 3.47 2.61 28.20
C LEU A 126 4.89 2.83 27.70
N GLN A 127 5.54 3.92 28.11
CA GLN A 127 6.90 4.23 27.69
C GLN A 127 7.91 3.19 28.20
N GLN A 128 7.70 2.65 29.41
CA GLN A 128 8.56 1.60 29.98
C GLN A 128 8.42 0.24 29.29
N LYS A 129 7.27 -0.04 28.64
CA LYS A 129 7.01 -1.28 27.90
C LYS A 129 7.57 -1.26 26.47
N ALA A 130 8.16 -0.15 26.04
CA ALA A 130 8.67 0.03 24.69
C ALA A 130 9.64 -1.09 24.28
N LEU A 131 9.36 -1.70 23.14
CA LEU A 131 10.27 -2.67 22.57
C LEU A 131 11.55 -1.99 22.05
N PRO A 132 12.69 -2.69 22.06
CA PRO A 132 13.91 -2.18 21.45
C PRO A 132 13.71 -2.01 19.94
N VAL A 133 14.42 -1.05 19.38
CA VAL A 133 14.48 -0.82 17.93
C VAL A 133 15.95 -0.75 17.49
N PRO A 134 16.30 -1.24 16.30
CA PRO A 134 17.65 -1.13 15.78
C PRO A 134 18.12 0.34 15.72
N ALA A 135 19.40 0.57 15.97
CA ALA A 135 19.99 1.89 15.90
C ALA A 135 19.82 2.50 14.49
N GLY A 136 19.55 3.81 14.43
CA GLY A 136 19.29 4.51 13.16
C GLY A 136 17.85 4.41 12.66
N THR A 137 16.95 3.74 13.40
CA THR A 137 15.52 3.70 13.06
C THR A 137 14.93 5.11 13.20
N GLN A 138 14.36 5.61 12.09
CA GLN A 138 13.64 6.87 12.05
C GLN A 138 12.13 6.67 11.86
N LYS A 139 11.72 5.71 11.03
CA LYS A 139 10.30 5.41 10.80
C LYS A 139 10.02 3.93 11.08
N ILE A 140 8.87 3.66 11.69
CA ILE A 140 8.35 2.30 11.80
C ILE A 140 7.03 2.24 11.05
N THR A 141 6.93 1.32 10.10
CA THR A 141 5.66 0.99 9.45
C THR A 141 5.20 -0.39 9.90
N PHE A 142 3.95 -0.47 10.37
CA PHE A 142 3.40 -1.74 10.82
C PHE A 142 2.77 -2.49 9.65
N THR A 143 3.27 -3.69 9.42
CA THR A 143 2.73 -4.61 8.40
C THR A 143 1.96 -5.73 9.08
N SER A 144 0.91 -6.20 8.41
CA SER A 144 0.16 -7.38 8.87
C SER A 144 1.02 -8.63 8.69
N GLY A 145 1.72 -9.03 9.73
CA GLY A 145 2.51 -10.26 9.73
C GLY A 145 1.63 -11.50 9.48
N SER A 146 2.22 -12.55 8.91
CA SER A 146 1.59 -13.88 8.72
C SER A 146 1.11 -14.52 10.04
N THR A 147 1.61 -14.05 11.17
CA THR A 147 1.30 -14.55 12.52
C THR A 147 0.10 -13.84 13.18
N GLY A 148 -0.61 -12.96 12.48
CA GLY A 148 -1.78 -12.24 13.00
C GLY A 148 -1.47 -10.95 13.78
N GLN A 149 -0.30 -10.82 14.39
CA GLN A 149 0.13 -9.58 15.06
C GLN A 149 0.92 -8.70 14.07
N PRO A 150 0.63 -7.38 14.00
CA PRO A 150 1.39 -6.47 13.17
C PRO A 150 2.87 -6.44 13.57
N LYS A 151 3.76 -6.54 12.58
CA LYS A 151 5.21 -6.39 12.78
C LYS A 151 5.63 -4.99 12.41
N GLY A 152 6.40 -4.33 13.27
CA GLY A 152 6.99 -3.02 13.00
C GLY A 152 8.27 -3.15 12.18
N VAL A 153 8.23 -2.73 10.92
CA VAL A 153 9.40 -2.66 10.03
C VAL A 153 10.15 -1.37 10.29
N CYS A 154 11.42 -1.48 10.67
CA CYS A 154 12.28 -0.35 11.05
C CYS A 154 13.03 0.20 9.83
N LEU A 155 12.87 1.48 9.55
CA LEU A 155 13.44 2.16 8.39
C LEU A 155 14.36 3.30 8.82
N SER A 156 15.51 3.39 8.15
CA SER A 156 16.41 4.53 8.26
C SER A 156 15.95 5.69 7.37
N VAL A 157 16.45 6.89 7.63
CA VAL A 157 16.34 8.05 6.71
C VAL A 157 16.95 7.69 5.35
N GLN A 158 18.08 6.99 5.35
CA GLN A 158 18.81 6.61 4.13
C GLN A 158 17.96 5.71 3.22
N THR A 159 17.33 4.67 3.77
CA THR A 159 16.46 3.75 3.01
C THR A 159 15.34 4.52 2.33
N GLN A 160 14.65 5.41 3.06
CA GLN A 160 13.54 6.20 2.53
C GLN A 160 13.97 7.14 1.41
N LEU A 161 15.08 7.87 1.61
CA LEU A 161 15.56 8.85 0.64
C LEU A 161 16.19 8.19 -0.60
N ASN A 162 16.87 7.06 -0.46
CA ASN A 162 17.41 6.31 -1.60
C ASN A 162 16.28 5.82 -2.51
N THR A 163 15.20 5.30 -1.93
CA THR A 163 14.02 4.87 -2.71
C THR A 163 13.40 6.07 -3.43
N ALA A 164 13.18 7.19 -2.71
CA ALA A 164 12.60 8.39 -3.32
C ALA A 164 13.46 8.93 -4.47
N GLN A 165 14.78 9.00 -4.29
CA GLN A 165 15.71 9.46 -5.32
C GLN A 165 15.72 8.54 -6.54
N SER A 166 15.76 7.23 -6.35
CA SER A 166 15.73 6.26 -7.46
C SER A 166 14.41 6.27 -8.21
N LEU A 167 13.30 6.59 -7.52
CA LEU A 167 12.00 6.80 -8.17
C LEU A 167 12.00 8.07 -9.01
N VAL A 168 12.58 9.19 -8.53
CA VAL A 168 12.75 10.41 -9.33
C VAL A 168 13.49 10.10 -10.62
N GLU A 169 14.63 9.42 -10.55
CA GLU A 169 15.43 9.04 -11.72
C GLU A 169 14.65 8.14 -12.69
N ARG A 170 13.88 7.18 -12.18
CA ARG A 170 13.09 6.24 -12.98
C ARG A 170 11.90 6.93 -13.68
N ILE A 171 11.26 7.91 -13.02
CA ILE A 171 10.03 8.55 -13.48
C ILE A 171 10.32 9.82 -14.29
N ALA A 172 11.42 10.52 -14.05
CA ALA A 172 11.77 11.78 -14.71
C ALA A 172 11.60 11.75 -16.24
N PRO A 173 12.02 10.71 -16.98
CA PRO A 173 11.83 10.67 -18.44
C PRO A 173 10.37 10.66 -18.87
N LYS A 174 9.44 10.26 -18.00
CA LYS A 174 7.99 10.20 -18.28
C LYS A 174 7.32 11.57 -18.09
N LEU A 175 7.90 12.41 -17.26
CA LEU A 175 7.35 13.72 -16.89
C LEU A 175 8.19 14.90 -17.41
N GLN A 176 9.19 14.64 -18.27
CA GLN A 176 10.16 15.65 -18.75
C GLN A 176 9.53 16.85 -19.48
N ASN A 177 8.35 16.67 -20.09
CA ASN A 177 7.64 17.72 -20.81
C ASN A 177 6.71 18.54 -19.90
N VAL A 178 6.71 18.28 -18.59
CA VAL A 178 5.86 18.98 -17.62
C VAL A 178 6.74 19.84 -16.71
N THR A 179 6.57 21.15 -16.78
CA THR A 179 7.38 22.10 -15.99
C THR A 179 7.22 21.87 -14.49
N ARG A 180 6.01 21.55 -14.02
CA ARG A 180 5.71 21.19 -12.63
C ARG A 180 4.75 20.00 -12.61
N PRO A 181 5.27 18.77 -12.51
CA PRO A 181 4.42 17.59 -12.40
C PRO A 181 3.56 17.65 -11.13
N ARG A 182 2.25 17.37 -11.27
CA ARG A 182 1.31 17.28 -10.15
C ARG A 182 1.02 15.84 -9.83
N HIS A 183 1.26 15.47 -8.59
CA HIS A 183 0.90 14.16 -8.05
C HIS A 183 -0.32 14.30 -7.13
N LEU A 184 -1.38 13.53 -7.37
CA LEU A 184 -2.55 13.48 -6.47
C LEU A 184 -2.42 12.24 -5.57
N CYS A 185 -2.31 12.47 -4.26
CA CYS A 185 -2.27 11.40 -3.27
C CYS A 185 -3.66 10.75 -3.14
N LEU A 186 -3.78 9.50 -3.58
CA LEU A 186 -5.02 8.72 -3.52
C LEU A 186 -5.01 7.67 -2.42
N LEU A 187 -3.85 7.19 -2.01
CA LEU A 187 -3.73 6.25 -0.89
C LEU A 187 -3.47 7.02 0.42
N PRO A 188 -3.76 6.43 1.58
CA PRO A 188 -3.40 7.03 2.87
C PRO A 188 -1.89 7.26 2.99
N LEU A 189 -1.48 8.42 3.51
CA LEU A 189 -0.07 8.76 3.71
C LEU A 189 0.64 7.87 4.74
N SER A 190 -0.11 7.20 5.60
CA SER A 190 0.41 6.17 6.51
C SER A 190 0.89 4.90 5.80
N LEU A 191 0.49 4.69 4.53
CA LEU A 191 1.05 3.65 3.68
C LEU A 191 2.39 4.14 3.11
N LEU A 192 3.44 3.37 3.35
CA LEU A 192 4.80 3.73 2.96
C LEU A 192 4.93 4.00 1.45
N LEU A 193 4.11 3.31 0.62
CA LEU A 193 4.08 3.51 -0.83
C LEU A 193 3.69 4.94 -1.20
N GLU A 194 2.57 5.44 -0.66
CA GLU A 194 2.14 6.82 -0.95
C GLU A 194 3.09 7.84 -0.30
N ASN A 195 3.55 7.57 0.91
CA ASN A 195 4.45 8.48 1.62
C ASN A 195 5.77 8.72 0.87
N ILE A 196 6.44 7.65 0.40
CA ILE A 196 7.73 7.78 -0.29
C ILE A 196 7.53 8.14 -1.76
N ALA A 197 6.70 7.39 -2.48
CA ALA A 197 6.57 7.55 -3.93
C ALA A 197 5.60 8.68 -4.33
N GLY A 198 4.60 9.00 -3.47
CA GLY A 198 3.60 10.04 -3.72
C GLY A 198 3.91 11.39 -3.06
N VAL A 199 4.78 11.42 -2.03
CA VAL A 199 5.15 12.68 -1.36
C VAL A 199 6.63 12.99 -1.56
N TYR A 200 7.54 12.13 -1.09
CA TYR A 200 8.96 12.45 -1.12
C TYR A 200 9.51 12.56 -2.56
N ALA A 201 9.21 11.59 -3.40
CA ALA A 201 9.71 11.59 -4.77
C ALA A 201 9.19 12.78 -5.59
N PRO A 202 7.89 13.13 -5.62
CA PRO A 202 7.41 14.32 -6.31
C PRO A 202 8.00 15.62 -5.76
N LEU A 203 8.14 15.77 -4.43
CA LEU A 203 8.77 16.97 -3.84
C LEU A 203 10.26 17.07 -4.22
N LEU A 204 11.01 15.96 -4.22
CA LEU A 204 12.41 15.93 -4.68
C LEU A 204 12.54 16.28 -6.18
N ALA A 205 11.55 15.90 -6.98
CA ALA A 205 11.50 16.23 -8.41
C ALA A 205 11.08 17.68 -8.70
N GLY A 206 10.79 18.49 -7.68
CA GLY A 206 10.29 19.87 -7.88
C GLY A 206 8.83 19.92 -8.31
N GLY A 207 8.08 18.86 -8.13
CA GLY A 207 6.66 18.76 -8.47
C GLY A 207 5.74 19.33 -7.40
N GLU A 208 4.45 19.25 -7.66
CA GLU A 208 3.38 19.63 -6.74
C GLU A 208 2.66 18.37 -6.22
N VAL A 209 2.57 18.25 -4.89
CA VAL A 209 1.81 17.20 -4.22
C VAL A 209 0.44 17.76 -3.81
N LEU A 210 -0.61 17.11 -4.29
CA LEU A 210 -2.01 17.47 -4.04
C LEU A 210 -2.56 16.55 -2.95
N LEU A 211 -2.99 17.13 -1.85
CA LEU A 211 -3.50 16.42 -0.68
C LEU A 211 -5.01 16.58 -0.56
N MET A 212 -5.70 15.47 -0.31
CA MET A 212 -7.14 15.42 -0.05
C MET A 212 -7.39 14.38 1.06
N PRO A 213 -8.15 14.71 2.12
CA PRO A 213 -8.57 13.75 3.13
C PRO A 213 -9.44 12.61 2.57
N ASP A 214 -9.58 11.51 3.32
CA ASP A 214 -10.35 10.33 2.91
C ASP A 214 -11.78 10.67 2.46
N ALA A 215 -12.48 11.50 3.23
CA ALA A 215 -13.84 11.91 2.90
C ALA A 215 -13.91 12.65 1.54
N GLY A 216 -12.92 13.49 1.21
CA GLY A 216 -12.83 14.20 -0.06
C GLY A 216 -12.47 13.30 -1.24
N ARG A 217 -11.79 12.17 -0.98
CA ARG A 217 -11.47 11.13 -1.96
C ARG A 217 -12.58 10.10 -2.14
N GLY A 218 -13.65 10.17 -1.35
CA GLY A 218 -14.78 9.23 -1.38
C GLY A 218 -14.55 7.95 -0.58
N PHE A 219 -13.56 7.91 0.32
CA PHE A 219 -13.31 6.78 1.20
C PHE A 219 -14.08 6.90 2.52
N ALA A 220 -14.50 5.75 3.05
CA ALA A 220 -14.99 5.57 4.41
C ALA A 220 -14.19 4.43 5.06
N GLY A 221 -13.24 4.78 5.91
CA GLY A 221 -12.26 3.84 6.43
C GLY A 221 -11.38 3.26 5.32
N SER A 222 -11.33 1.93 5.22
CA SER A 222 -10.54 1.25 4.18
C SER A 222 -11.28 1.02 2.86
N SER A 223 -12.55 1.42 2.77
CA SER A 223 -13.41 1.13 1.62
C SER A 223 -13.71 2.39 0.82
N LEU A 224 -13.73 2.29 -0.50
CA LEU A 224 -14.17 3.35 -1.38
C LEU A 224 -15.71 3.37 -1.42
N ALA A 225 -16.31 4.29 -0.65
CA ALA A 225 -17.77 4.43 -0.52
C ALA A 225 -18.40 5.22 -1.68
N ASN A 226 -17.65 6.15 -2.27
CA ASN A 226 -18.14 7.00 -3.36
C ASN A 226 -17.15 7.06 -4.53
N PRO A 227 -17.21 6.09 -5.48
CA PRO A 227 -16.35 6.09 -6.66
C PRO A 227 -16.49 7.32 -7.55
N GLN A 228 -17.69 7.92 -7.65
CA GLN A 228 -17.92 9.10 -8.47
C GLN A 228 -17.15 10.32 -7.95
N GLN A 229 -17.05 10.45 -6.65
CA GLN A 229 -16.28 11.52 -6.00
C GLN A 229 -14.80 11.40 -6.33
N LEU A 230 -14.23 10.19 -6.29
CA LEU A 230 -12.84 9.93 -6.67
C LEU A 230 -12.59 10.31 -8.14
N LEU A 231 -13.46 9.87 -9.06
CA LEU A 231 -13.36 10.19 -10.48
C LEU A 231 -13.49 11.69 -10.72
N GLY A 232 -14.42 12.36 -10.03
CA GLY A 232 -14.59 13.81 -10.06
C GLY A 232 -13.35 14.55 -9.59
N LEU A 233 -12.73 14.11 -8.49
CA LEU A 233 -11.49 14.68 -7.96
C LEU A 233 -10.34 14.57 -8.96
N ILE A 234 -10.13 13.40 -9.58
CA ILE A 234 -9.12 13.20 -10.61
C ILE A 234 -9.39 14.12 -11.82
N SER A 235 -10.66 14.21 -12.26
CA SER A 235 -11.04 15.07 -13.39
C SER A 235 -10.83 16.55 -13.10
N GLN A 236 -11.10 17.02 -11.88
CA GLN A 236 -10.95 18.42 -11.47
C GLN A 236 -9.49 18.82 -11.28
N THR A 237 -8.70 17.95 -10.66
CA THR A 237 -7.29 18.26 -10.34
C THR A 237 -6.35 18.07 -11.52
N GLN A 238 -6.74 17.32 -12.56
CA GLN A 238 -5.91 17.05 -13.73
C GLN A 238 -4.47 16.66 -13.35
N PRO A 239 -4.26 15.59 -12.52
CA PRO A 239 -2.92 15.22 -12.09
C PRO A 239 -2.11 14.64 -13.25
N HIS A 240 -0.78 14.70 -13.14
CA HIS A 240 0.14 14.06 -14.08
C HIS A 240 0.52 12.65 -13.64
N SER A 241 0.46 12.38 -12.33
CA SER A 241 0.78 11.08 -11.78
C SER A 241 -0.16 10.66 -10.66
N LEU A 242 -0.37 9.34 -10.55
CA LEU A 242 -1.16 8.66 -9.52
C LEU A 242 -0.43 7.40 -9.04
N ILE A 243 -0.72 6.98 -7.82
CA ILE A 243 -0.38 5.65 -7.30
C ILE A 243 -1.65 4.92 -6.97
N LEU A 244 -1.80 3.71 -7.49
CA LEU A 244 -3.01 2.91 -7.37
C LEU A 244 -2.69 1.51 -6.82
N VAL A 245 -3.67 0.94 -6.14
CA VAL A 245 -3.79 -0.49 -5.96
C VAL A 245 -4.63 -1.08 -7.11
N PRO A 246 -4.58 -2.41 -7.38
CA PRO A 246 -5.29 -3.01 -8.51
C PRO A 246 -6.78 -2.70 -8.56
N GLU A 247 -7.44 -2.63 -7.39
CA GLU A 247 -8.88 -2.32 -7.28
C GLU A 247 -9.20 -0.91 -7.80
N LEU A 248 -8.34 0.08 -7.51
CA LEU A 248 -8.52 1.45 -8.01
C LEU A 248 -8.21 1.54 -9.51
N LEU A 249 -7.21 0.81 -10.01
CA LEU A 249 -6.97 0.71 -11.44
C LEU A 249 -8.18 0.13 -12.16
N GLN A 250 -8.75 -0.95 -11.64
CA GLN A 250 -9.93 -1.57 -12.20
C GLN A 250 -11.11 -0.60 -12.23
N LEU A 251 -11.31 0.19 -11.16
CA LEU A 251 -12.32 1.25 -11.14
C LEU A 251 -12.13 2.24 -12.29
N LEU A 252 -10.90 2.75 -12.48
CA LEU A 252 -10.62 3.70 -13.57
C LEU A 252 -10.87 3.10 -14.95
N VAL A 253 -10.47 1.84 -15.16
CA VAL A 253 -10.73 1.10 -16.40
C VAL A 253 -12.24 0.97 -16.64
N GLN A 254 -13.01 0.53 -15.65
CA GLN A 254 -14.46 0.38 -15.76
C GLN A 254 -15.18 1.72 -15.98
N ALA A 255 -14.73 2.78 -15.32
CA ALA A 255 -15.26 4.13 -15.51
C ALA A 255 -15.00 4.63 -16.95
N ALA A 256 -13.78 4.44 -17.46
CA ALA A 256 -13.40 4.85 -18.81
C ALA A 256 -14.19 4.06 -19.89
N LEU A 257 -14.40 2.75 -19.69
CA LEU A 257 -15.26 1.93 -20.55
C LEU A 257 -16.72 2.44 -20.58
N LYS A 258 -17.18 3.05 -19.48
CA LYS A 258 -18.51 3.67 -19.35
C LYS A 258 -18.55 5.14 -19.78
N GLY A 259 -17.47 5.65 -20.35
CA GLY A 259 -17.41 7.02 -20.92
C GLY A 259 -16.85 8.09 -20.00
N TRP A 260 -16.27 7.74 -18.84
CA TRP A 260 -15.51 8.70 -18.04
C TRP A 260 -14.28 9.17 -18.87
N PRO A 261 -14.13 10.50 -19.09
CA PRO A 261 -13.01 11.00 -19.88
C PRO A 261 -11.71 10.88 -19.07
N VAL A 262 -10.79 10.06 -19.54
CA VAL A 262 -9.45 9.96 -18.94
C VAL A 262 -8.75 11.31 -19.07
N PRO A 263 -8.27 11.93 -17.98
CA PRO A 263 -7.57 13.21 -18.05
C PRO A 263 -6.32 13.12 -18.96
N ALA A 264 -6.24 14.00 -19.95
CA ALA A 264 -5.10 14.06 -20.87
C ALA A 264 -3.78 14.45 -20.17
N SER A 265 -3.87 15.00 -18.96
CA SER A 265 -2.71 15.33 -18.12
C SER A 265 -2.00 14.09 -17.57
N LEU A 266 -2.69 12.96 -17.43
CA LEU A 266 -2.10 11.73 -16.88
C LEU A 266 -0.99 11.19 -17.77
N GLN A 267 0.21 11.08 -17.22
CA GLN A 267 1.42 10.59 -17.90
C GLN A 267 2.05 9.41 -17.17
N PHE A 268 1.70 9.21 -15.90
CA PHE A 268 2.27 8.16 -15.08
C PHE A 268 1.28 7.65 -14.03
N ILE A 269 0.91 6.39 -14.10
CA ILE A 269 0.08 5.70 -13.10
C ILE A 269 0.86 4.48 -12.60
N ALA A 270 1.45 4.58 -11.40
CA ALA A 270 2.05 3.42 -10.77
C ALA A 270 0.96 2.49 -10.20
N VAL A 271 1.05 1.21 -10.46
CA VAL A 271 0.19 0.20 -9.82
C VAL A 271 1.02 -0.84 -9.10
N GLY A 272 0.68 -1.10 -7.86
CA GLY A 272 1.40 -2.06 -7.02
C GLY A 272 0.58 -2.55 -5.84
N GLY A 273 1.23 -3.31 -4.96
CA GLY A 273 0.58 -3.85 -3.77
C GLY A 273 -0.01 -5.25 -3.97
N ALA A 274 -0.54 -5.58 -5.14
CA ALA A 274 -0.99 -6.93 -5.49
C ALA A 274 -0.82 -7.17 -7.00
N LYS A 275 -1.07 -8.40 -7.45
CA LYS A 275 -0.98 -8.77 -8.87
C LYS A 275 -2.15 -8.15 -9.65
N VAL A 276 -1.86 -7.61 -10.82
CA VAL A 276 -2.86 -7.11 -11.78
C VAL A 276 -3.05 -8.16 -12.88
N ALA A 277 -4.30 -8.42 -13.27
CA ALA A 277 -4.59 -9.26 -14.41
C ALA A 277 -4.07 -8.61 -15.71
N VAL A 278 -3.46 -9.41 -16.58
CA VAL A 278 -2.91 -8.94 -17.86
C VAL A 278 -4.00 -8.27 -18.74
N ASP A 279 -5.21 -8.81 -18.73
CA ASP A 279 -6.33 -8.24 -19.48
C ASP A 279 -6.73 -6.85 -18.95
N THR A 280 -6.66 -6.60 -17.64
CA THR A 280 -6.90 -5.26 -17.07
C THR A 280 -5.84 -4.27 -17.57
N LEU A 281 -4.58 -4.69 -17.68
CA LEU A 281 -3.50 -3.85 -18.23
C LEU A 281 -3.70 -3.58 -19.72
N ARG A 282 -4.12 -4.57 -20.51
CA ARG A 282 -4.46 -4.39 -21.94
C ARG A 282 -5.63 -3.43 -22.12
N GLN A 283 -6.68 -3.55 -21.30
CA GLN A 283 -7.82 -2.63 -21.32
C GLN A 283 -7.38 -1.20 -20.95
N ALA A 284 -6.57 -1.05 -19.89
CA ALA A 284 -6.00 0.24 -19.51
C ALA A 284 -5.19 0.86 -20.66
N ALA A 285 -4.37 0.06 -21.35
CA ALA A 285 -3.60 0.48 -22.52
C ALA A 285 -4.49 0.97 -23.67
N ALA A 286 -5.55 0.19 -24.02
CA ALA A 286 -6.50 0.56 -25.06
C ALA A 286 -7.25 1.86 -24.72
N LEU A 287 -7.46 2.15 -23.45
CA LEU A 287 -8.08 3.37 -22.93
C LEU A 287 -7.08 4.52 -22.72
N LYS A 288 -5.82 4.36 -23.12
CA LYS A 288 -4.73 5.34 -22.95
C LYS A 288 -4.41 5.73 -21.51
N LEU A 289 -4.65 4.83 -20.56
CA LEU A 289 -4.18 4.96 -19.19
C LEU A 289 -2.68 4.57 -19.15
N PRO A 290 -1.77 5.48 -18.77
CA PRO A 290 -0.32 5.23 -18.77
C PRO A 290 0.10 4.44 -17.52
N VAL A 291 -0.21 3.14 -17.49
CA VAL A 291 -0.01 2.28 -16.31
C VAL A 291 1.36 1.62 -16.31
N PHE A 292 2.05 1.72 -15.18
CA PHE A 292 3.36 1.13 -14.89
C PHE A 292 3.24 0.21 -13.68
N GLN A 293 3.60 -1.05 -13.83
CA GLN A 293 3.59 -1.97 -12.70
C GLN A 293 4.83 -1.82 -11.85
N GLY A 294 4.66 -1.96 -10.52
CA GLY A 294 5.73 -1.97 -9.55
C GLY A 294 5.61 -3.11 -8.55
N TYR A 295 6.74 -3.48 -7.97
CA TYR A 295 6.86 -4.46 -6.91
C TYR A 295 7.64 -3.86 -5.76
N GLY A 296 7.24 -4.21 -4.53
CA GLY A 296 7.96 -3.78 -3.35
C GLY A 296 7.43 -4.35 -2.05
N LEU A 297 8.18 -4.09 -1.00
CA LEU A 297 7.87 -4.47 0.38
C LEU A 297 8.44 -3.41 1.34
N SER A 298 7.86 -3.36 2.53
CA SER A 298 8.23 -2.35 3.53
C SER A 298 9.69 -2.43 3.95
N GLU A 299 10.25 -3.62 4.04
CA GLU A 299 11.64 -3.91 4.40
C GLU A 299 12.65 -3.29 3.43
N CYS A 300 12.25 -3.04 2.20
CA CYS A 300 13.09 -2.41 1.17
C CYS A 300 12.73 -0.94 0.90
N GLY A 301 12.03 -0.28 1.83
CA GLY A 301 11.63 1.12 1.65
C GLY A 301 10.51 1.29 0.63
N SER A 302 9.59 0.34 0.52
CA SER A 302 8.37 0.35 -0.29
C SER A 302 8.50 -0.16 -1.72
N VAL A 303 9.45 0.32 -2.53
CA VAL A 303 9.55 -0.04 -3.96
C VAL A 303 10.88 -0.71 -4.25
N VAL A 304 10.83 -1.90 -4.86
CA VAL A 304 12.00 -2.68 -5.28
C VAL A 304 12.21 -2.59 -6.79
N ALA A 305 11.13 -2.75 -7.55
CA ALA A 305 11.18 -2.72 -9.01
C ALA A 305 10.01 -1.91 -9.57
N LEU A 306 10.23 -1.30 -10.73
CA LEU A 306 9.24 -0.52 -11.45
C LEU A 306 9.46 -0.64 -12.95
N CYS A 307 8.38 -0.88 -13.70
CA CYS A 307 8.42 -0.91 -15.15
C CYS A 307 8.90 0.43 -15.73
N SER A 308 9.71 0.36 -16.77
CA SER A 308 10.16 1.54 -17.52
C SER A 308 9.28 1.86 -18.72
N VAL A 309 8.42 0.94 -19.12
CA VAL A 309 7.49 1.04 -20.23
C VAL A 309 6.08 0.87 -19.69
N ASP A 310 5.14 1.69 -20.13
CA ASP A 310 3.75 1.55 -19.77
C ASP A 310 3.07 0.35 -20.46
N ALA A 311 1.88 0.01 -19.99
CA ALA A 311 1.13 -1.13 -20.52
C ALA A 311 0.78 -1.00 -22.02
N ALA A 312 0.69 0.23 -22.56
CA ALA A 312 0.35 0.45 -23.97
C ALA A 312 1.50 0.11 -24.93
N HIS A 313 2.73 0.16 -24.44
CA HIS A 313 3.95 -0.09 -25.19
C HIS A 313 4.66 -1.39 -24.80
N ALA A 314 4.09 -2.13 -23.83
CA ALA A 314 4.66 -3.34 -23.28
C ALA A 314 4.31 -4.56 -24.14
N SER A 315 5.28 -5.47 -24.33
CA SER A 315 4.99 -6.81 -24.86
C SER A 315 4.18 -7.64 -23.85
N ASP A 316 3.56 -8.71 -24.29
CA ASP A 316 2.81 -9.62 -23.40
C ASP A 316 3.67 -10.18 -22.25
N ALA A 317 4.95 -10.43 -22.49
CA ALA A 317 5.90 -10.84 -21.47
C ALA A 317 6.19 -9.72 -20.46
N ALA A 318 6.30 -8.48 -20.94
CA ALA A 318 6.52 -7.29 -20.10
C ALA A 318 5.30 -6.95 -19.25
N LEU A 319 4.07 -7.21 -19.73
CA LEU A 319 2.83 -7.06 -18.95
C LEU A 319 2.76 -8.02 -17.74
N GLN A 320 3.56 -9.07 -17.71
CA GLN A 320 3.65 -9.99 -16.58
C GLN A 320 4.79 -9.65 -15.61
N SER A 321 5.55 -8.59 -15.89
CA SER A 321 6.71 -8.19 -15.11
C SER A 321 6.39 -7.00 -14.20
N ALA A 322 7.20 -6.86 -13.15
CA ALA A 322 7.24 -5.68 -12.29
C ALA A 322 8.35 -4.71 -12.70
N GLY A 323 9.00 -4.95 -13.84
CA GLY A 323 10.09 -4.15 -14.38
C GLY A 323 11.45 -4.43 -13.74
N LYS A 324 12.36 -3.49 -13.90
CA LYS A 324 13.73 -3.62 -13.40
C LYS A 324 13.86 -3.10 -11.98
N PRO A 325 14.75 -3.67 -11.17
CA PRO A 325 15.07 -3.13 -9.84
C PRO A 325 15.45 -1.64 -9.90
N LEU A 326 15.17 -0.93 -8.83
CA LEU A 326 15.65 0.44 -8.65
C LEU A 326 17.18 0.46 -8.48
N ALA A 327 17.83 1.52 -8.95
CA ALA A 327 19.28 1.59 -9.07
C ALA A 327 20.06 1.42 -7.75
N HIS A 328 19.44 1.71 -6.61
CA HIS A 328 20.07 1.60 -5.29
C HIS A 328 19.96 0.19 -4.66
N LEU A 329 19.32 -0.77 -5.34
CA LEU A 329 19.08 -2.12 -4.83
C LEU A 329 19.77 -3.16 -5.69
N GLU A 330 20.31 -4.20 -5.05
CA GLU A 330 20.71 -5.43 -5.69
C GLU A 330 19.60 -6.48 -5.49
N VAL A 331 19.22 -7.17 -6.55
CA VAL A 331 18.19 -8.21 -6.51
C VAL A 331 18.76 -9.49 -7.10
N ARG A 332 18.55 -10.61 -6.42
CA ARG A 332 18.85 -11.94 -6.93
C ARG A 332 17.68 -12.89 -6.72
N ILE A 333 17.70 -13.99 -7.45
CA ILE A 333 16.75 -15.09 -7.24
C ILE A 333 17.54 -16.29 -6.77
N GLU A 334 17.26 -16.75 -5.58
CA GLU A 334 17.91 -17.89 -4.96
C GLU A 334 16.88 -18.94 -4.58
N GLN A 335 17.03 -20.16 -5.10
CA GLN A 335 16.03 -21.23 -4.95
C GLN A 335 14.61 -20.82 -5.30
N GLY A 336 14.45 -19.97 -6.34
CA GLY A 336 13.18 -19.43 -6.80
C GLY A 336 12.65 -18.26 -5.97
N GLU A 337 13.29 -17.91 -4.84
CA GLU A 337 12.89 -16.77 -4.00
C GLU A 337 13.62 -15.50 -4.40
N ILE A 338 12.86 -14.41 -4.45
CA ILE A 338 13.43 -13.07 -4.65
C ILE A 338 14.11 -12.64 -3.34
N GLN A 339 15.40 -12.30 -3.45
CA GLN A 339 16.16 -11.71 -2.37
C GLN A 339 16.65 -10.33 -2.77
N VAL A 340 16.58 -9.39 -1.83
CA VAL A 340 16.94 -8.00 -2.06
C VAL A 340 18.01 -7.58 -1.06
N LYS A 341 19.14 -7.06 -1.56
CA LYS A 341 20.14 -6.44 -0.70
C LYS A 341 19.79 -4.97 -0.51
N THR A 342 19.52 -4.61 0.73
CA THR A 342 19.07 -3.29 1.11
C THR A 342 19.57 -2.97 2.52
N PRO A 343 19.76 -1.69 2.89
CA PRO A 343 20.10 -1.32 4.27
C PRO A 343 18.90 -1.47 5.21
N PHE A 344 18.36 -2.70 5.29
CA PHE A 344 17.27 -3.05 6.18
C PHE A 344 17.78 -3.12 7.62
N LEU A 345 17.15 -2.35 8.50
CA LEU A 345 17.55 -2.30 9.91
C LEU A 345 17.04 -3.49 10.72
N GLY A 346 15.96 -4.13 10.30
CA GLY A 346 15.31 -5.19 11.04
C GLY A 346 13.90 -4.82 11.47
N TYR A 347 13.37 -5.63 12.38
CA TYR A 347 12.03 -5.42 12.96
C TYR A 347 12.12 -4.87 14.37
N MET A 348 11.09 -4.17 14.79
CA MET A 348 10.91 -3.77 16.18
C MET A 348 10.93 -5.01 17.10
N GLY A 349 11.58 -4.91 18.25
CA GLY A 349 11.88 -6.03 19.13
C GLY A 349 13.28 -6.62 18.92
N GLN A 350 13.99 -6.23 17.87
CA GLN A 350 15.39 -6.55 17.65
C GLN A 350 16.29 -5.38 18.07
N SER A 351 17.46 -5.67 18.61
CA SER A 351 18.42 -4.64 19.06
C SER A 351 19.52 -4.36 18.02
N GLU A 352 19.78 -5.29 17.12
CA GLU A 352 20.84 -5.18 16.12
C GLU A 352 20.28 -4.94 14.72
N ALA A 353 20.92 -4.01 13.99
CA ALA A 353 20.61 -3.78 12.58
C ALA A 353 21.16 -4.91 11.70
N GLN A 354 20.38 -5.31 10.70
CA GLN A 354 20.79 -6.29 9.69
C GLN A 354 21.32 -5.58 8.42
N ALA A 355 22.08 -4.51 8.61
CA ALA A 355 22.57 -3.71 7.49
C ALA A 355 23.36 -4.58 6.50
N ASP A 356 23.16 -4.35 5.19
CA ASP A 356 23.78 -5.07 4.06
C ASP A 356 23.46 -6.57 3.96
N ALA A 357 22.47 -7.06 4.68
CA ALA A 357 22.00 -8.43 4.53
C ALA A 357 21.07 -8.59 3.32
N TRP A 358 21.07 -9.79 2.74
CA TRP A 358 20.06 -10.17 1.77
C TRP A 358 18.73 -10.43 2.50
N VAL A 359 17.72 -9.63 2.19
CA VAL A 359 16.37 -9.81 2.71
C VAL A 359 15.65 -10.84 1.85
N ALA A 360 15.31 -11.97 2.44
CA ALA A 360 14.43 -12.96 1.84
C ALA A 360 13.00 -12.41 1.85
N THR A 361 12.40 -12.18 0.67
CA THR A 361 11.12 -11.48 0.55
C THR A 361 9.91 -12.36 0.85
N GLY A 362 10.09 -13.67 0.77
CA GLY A 362 8.99 -14.66 0.78
C GLY A 362 8.22 -14.69 -0.54
N ASP A 363 8.62 -13.92 -1.54
CA ASP A 363 8.03 -13.92 -2.87
C ASP A 363 8.87 -14.76 -3.84
N LEU A 364 8.22 -15.57 -4.65
CA LEU A 364 8.85 -16.33 -5.71
C LEU A 364 8.91 -15.47 -6.98
N GLY A 365 9.99 -15.60 -7.74
CA GLY A 365 10.17 -14.84 -8.97
C GLY A 365 11.13 -15.49 -9.95
N GLN A 366 11.19 -14.87 -11.10
CA GLN A 366 12.16 -15.20 -12.15
C GLN A 366 12.51 -13.96 -12.95
N TRP A 367 13.63 -14.03 -13.67
CA TRP A 367 13.99 -12.98 -14.64
C TRP A 367 13.38 -13.28 -16.00
N SER A 368 12.82 -12.28 -16.66
CA SER A 368 12.46 -12.37 -18.07
C SER A 368 13.71 -12.35 -18.95
N ALA A 369 13.55 -12.66 -20.24
CA ALA A 369 14.64 -12.55 -21.21
C ALA A 369 15.22 -11.13 -21.33
N ASP A 370 14.40 -10.10 -21.05
CA ASP A 370 14.77 -8.68 -21.08
C ASP A 370 15.39 -8.19 -19.76
N GLY A 371 15.56 -9.10 -18.78
CA GLY A 371 16.11 -8.79 -17.46
C GLY A 371 15.12 -8.05 -16.54
N ASP A 372 13.82 -8.18 -16.78
CA ASP A 372 12.77 -7.67 -15.90
C ASP A 372 12.37 -8.71 -14.85
N LEU A 373 12.03 -8.25 -13.66
CA LEU A 373 11.61 -9.11 -12.55
C LEU A 373 10.15 -9.53 -12.71
N GLN A 374 9.90 -10.83 -12.76
CA GLN A 374 8.54 -11.39 -12.77
C GLN A 374 8.21 -12.00 -11.42
N ILE A 375 7.06 -11.59 -10.84
CA ILE A 375 6.58 -12.11 -9.56
C ILE A 375 5.64 -13.28 -9.83
N LEU A 376 6.00 -14.45 -9.32
CA LEU A 376 5.24 -15.69 -9.52
C LEU A 376 4.18 -15.91 -8.43
N GLY A 377 4.43 -15.42 -7.21
CA GLY A 377 3.51 -15.51 -6.07
C GLY A 377 4.22 -15.51 -4.73
N ARG A 378 3.46 -15.63 -3.65
CA ARG A 378 4.02 -15.78 -2.30
C ARG A 378 4.36 -17.24 -2.02
N ARG A 379 5.56 -17.52 -1.51
CA ARG A 379 6.00 -18.88 -1.14
C ARG A 379 5.01 -19.55 -0.17
N ASN A 380 4.58 -18.83 0.85
CA ASN A 380 3.67 -19.35 1.89
C ASN A 380 2.20 -19.36 1.48
N ASN A 381 1.84 -18.80 0.32
CA ASN A 381 0.47 -18.78 -0.18
C ASN A 381 0.25 -19.81 -1.29
N LEU A 382 1.33 -20.38 -1.85
CA LEU A 382 1.17 -21.40 -2.89
C LEU A 382 0.27 -22.52 -2.39
N LEU A 383 -0.75 -22.82 -3.18
CA LEU A 383 -1.56 -24.00 -2.99
C LEU A 383 -0.88 -25.15 -3.72
N ILE A 384 -0.70 -26.26 -3.04
CA ILE A 384 -0.16 -27.48 -3.64
C ILE A 384 -1.33 -28.44 -3.78
N SER A 385 -1.80 -28.68 -5.01
CA SER A 385 -2.89 -29.62 -5.22
C SER A 385 -2.49 -31.05 -4.78
N SER A 386 -3.47 -31.93 -4.56
CA SER A 386 -3.18 -33.33 -4.22
C SER A 386 -2.39 -34.08 -5.31
N PHE A 387 -2.28 -33.50 -6.50
CA PHE A 387 -1.45 -34.00 -7.60
C PHE A 387 -0.07 -33.33 -7.68
N GLY A 388 0.34 -32.57 -6.64
CA GLY A 388 1.65 -31.92 -6.56
C GLY A 388 1.82 -30.70 -7.47
N ARG A 389 0.75 -30.09 -7.96
CA ARG A 389 0.82 -28.89 -8.79
C ARG A 389 0.82 -27.64 -7.91
N ASN A 390 1.79 -26.75 -8.14
CA ASN A 390 1.88 -25.46 -7.49
C ASN A 390 0.97 -24.46 -8.18
N ILE A 391 0.08 -23.81 -7.42
CA ILE A 391 -0.88 -22.83 -7.90
C ILE A 391 -0.69 -21.54 -7.10
N SER A 392 -0.38 -20.43 -7.79
CA SER A 392 -0.38 -19.10 -7.16
C SER A 392 -1.84 -18.63 -7.05
N PRO A 393 -2.41 -18.54 -5.84
CA PRO A 393 -3.78 -18.10 -5.69
C PRO A 393 -3.98 -16.66 -6.15
N GLU A 394 -3.00 -15.79 -5.93
CA GLU A 394 -3.08 -14.38 -6.32
C GLU A 394 -3.26 -14.22 -7.84
N TRP A 395 -2.66 -15.10 -8.63
CA TRP A 395 -2.86 -15.11 -10.07
C TRP A 395 -4.31 -15.44 -10.43
N VAL A 396 -4.85 -16.56 -9.92
CA VAL A 396 -6.23 -16.96 -10.24
C VAL A 396 -7.25 -15.95 -9.72
N GLU A 397 -7.01 -15.39 -8.52
CA GLU A 397 -7.85 -14.33 -7.93
C GLU A 397 -7.86 -13.06 -8.76
N SER A 398 -6.72 -12.66 -9.34
CA SER A 398 -6.66 -11.52 -10.25
C SER A 398 -7.48 -11.77 -11.52
N GLU A 399 -7.47 -13.00 -12.05
CA GLU A 399 -8.31 -13.39 -13.19
C GLU A 399 -9.80 -13.41 -12.83
N LEU A 400 -10.16 -13.88 -11.64
CA LEU A 400 -11.54 -13.89 -11.15
C LEU A 400 -12.12 -12.47 -11.02
N THR A 401 -11.33 -11.52 -10.60
CA THR A 401 -11.80 -10.14 -10.34
C THR A 401 -11.69 -9.19 -11.54
N LYS A 402 -11.02 -9.59 -12.61
CA LYS A 402 -10.66 -8.73 -13.75
C LYS A 402 -11.82 -8.01 -14.46
N THR A 403 -13.03 -8.56 -14.44
CA THR A 403 -14.21 -7.95 -15.08
C THR A 403 -14.99 -7.01 -14.15
N GLY A 404 -14.72 -7.02 -12.85
CA GLY A 404 -15.50 -6.29 -11.83
C GLY A 404 -16.83 -6.95 -11.47
N LEU A 405 -17.20 -8.07 -12.09
CA LEU A 405 -18.36 -8.87 -11.71
C LEU A 405 -18.17 -9.44 -10.30
N ILE A 406 -16.97 -9.94 -10.03
CA ILE A 406 -16.50 -10.40 -8.72
C ILE A 406 -15.60 -9.30 -8.14
N GLN A 407 -15.94 -8.79 -6.97
CA GLN A 407 -15.20 -7.72 -6.32
C GLN A 407 -14.06 -8.25 -5.44
N GLN A 408 -14.28 -9.41 -4.80
CA GLN A 408 -13.25 -10.07 -4.00
C GLN A 408 -13.32 -11.57 -4.24
N ALA A 409 -12.15 -12.18 -4.34
CA ALA A 409 -12.00 -13.62 -4.52
C ALA A 409 -10.90 -14.15 -3.61
N VAL A 410 -11.12 -15.33 -3.02
CA VAL A 410 -10.10 -16.08 -2.30
C VAL A 410 -10.09 -17.51 -2.80
N LEU A 411 -8.99 -17.90 -3.43
CA LEU A 411 -8.81 -19.25 -3.94
C LEU A 411 -8.38 -20.18 -2.80
N CYS A 412 -9.03 -21.33 -2.69
CA CYS A 412 -8.73 -22.40 -1.75
C CYS A 412 -8.52 -23.71 -2.51
N GLY A 413 -7.74 -24.63 -1.94
CA GLY A 413 -7.50 -25.93 -2.61
C GLY A 413 -6.17 -26.58 -2.25
N ASP A 414 -5.53 -26.13 -1.16
CA ASP A 414 -4.30 -26.76 -0.66
C ASP A 414 -4.57 -28.22 -0.26
N ALA A 415 -3.73 -29.14 -0.73
CA ALA A 415 -3.87 -30.57 -0.60
C ALA A 415 -5.22 -31.15 -1.09
N LYS A 416 -5.93 -30.43 -1.98
CA LYS A 416 -7.23 -30.84 -2.55
C LYS A 416 -7.11 -31.20 -4.03
N PRO A 417 -8.07 -32.02 -4.56
CA PRO A 417 -8.02 -32.46 -5.96
C PRO A 417 -8.30 -31.36 -6.98
N TYR A 418 -8.94 -30.26 -6.55
CA TYR A 418 -9.25 -29.10 -7.39
C TYR A 418 -9.38 -27.84 -6.53
N CYS A 419 -9.31 -26.68 -7.18
CA CYS A 419 -9.53 -25.40 -6.53
C CYS A 419 -11.02 -25.09 -6.40
N VAL A 420 -11.34 -24.40 -5.28
CA VAL A 420 -12.63 -23.77 -5.01
C VAL A 420 -12.40 -22.31 -4.64
N ALA A 421 -13.43 -21.47 -4.75
CA ALA A 421 -13.30 -20.05 -4.43
C ALA A 421 -14.38 -19.56 -3.46
N LEU A 422 -13.99 -18.63 -2.59
CA LEU A 422 -14.91 -17.76 -1.87
C LEU A 422 -15.02 -16.47 -2.69
N LEU A 423 -16.23 -16.05 -3.07
CA LEU A 423 -16.47 -14.94 -3.98
C LEU A 423 -17.41 -13.91 -3.36
N TYR A 424 -17.03 -12.65 -3.39
CA TYR A 424 -17.94 -11.55 -3.12
C TYR A 424 -18.26 -10.81 -4.41
N ALA A 425 -19.56 -10.68 -4.69
CA ALA A 425 -20.11 -9.91 -5.77
C ALA A 425 -21.29 -9.08 -5.27
N THR A 426 -21.60 -7.96 -5.94
CA THR A 426 -22.74 -7.13 -5.55
C THR A 426 -24.07 -7.93 -5.57
N PRO A 427 -25.08 -7.53 -4.78
CA PRO A 427 -26.37 -8.22 -4.76
C PRO A 427 -27.09 -8.27 -6.11
N THR A 428 -26.74 -7.36 -7.03
CA THR A 428 -27.30 -7.31 -8.40
C THR A 428 -26.79 -8.41 -9.31
N VAL A 429 -25.69 -9.09 -8.95
CA VAL A 429 -25.13 -10.22 -9.70
C VAL A 429 -25.73 -11.50 -9.18
N SER A 430 -26.35 -12.30 -10.04
CA SER A 430 -26.93 -13.59 -9.68
C SER A 430 -25.88 -14.70 -9.59
N ASP A 431 -26.17 -15.79 -8.87
CA ASP A 431 -25.28 -16.95 -8.81
C ASP A 431 -25.10 -17.63 -10.16
N GLN A 432 -26.13 -17.56 -11.05
CA GLN A 432 -26.01 -18.06 -12.42
C GLN A 432 -24.99 -17.26 -13.22
N GLN A 433 -24.99 -15.92 -13.10
CA GLN A 433 -23.98 -15.07 -13.76
C GLN A 433 -22.57 -15.36 -13.26
N LEU A 434 -22.41 -15.66 -11.97
CA LEU A 434 -21.12 -16.08 -11.41
C LEU A 434 -20.68 -17.43 -11.99
N ALA A 435 -21.60 -18.40 -12.07
CA ALA A 435 -21.32 -19.72 -12.64
C ALA A 435 -20.93 -19.61 -14.12
N ASP A 436 -21.70 -18.88 -14.93
CA ASP A 436 -21.42 -18.67 -16.35
C ASP A 436 -20.06 -18.00 -16.58
N TYR A 437 -19.72 -17.03 -15.72
CA TYR A 437 -18.41 -16.38 -15.76
C TYR A 437 -17.27 -17.33 -15.40
N LEU A 438 -17.44 -18.16 -14.37
CA LEU A 438 -16.47 -19.18 -13.99
C LEU A 438 -16.25 -20.22 -15.09
N ASP A 439 -17.31 -20.67 -15.73
CA ASP A 439 -17.21 -21.61 -16.86
C ASP A 439 -16.42 -21.02 -18.03
N TRP A 440 -16.68 -19.75 -18.35
CA TRP A 440 -15.91 -19.02 -19.36
C TRP A 440 -14.43 -18.85 -18.96
N LEU A 441 -14.16 -18.46 -17.70
CA LEU A 441 -12.80 -18.26 -17.20
C LEU A 441 -12.03 -19.60 -17.16
N ASN A 442 -12.67 -20.67 -16.71
CA ASN A 442 -12.06 -21.99 -16.62
C ASN A 442 -11.59 -22.53 -17.98
N GLN A 443 -12.17 -22.09 -19.10
CA GLN A 443 -11.66 -22.44 -20.43
C GLN A 443 -10.31 -21.79 -20.74
N GLN A 444 -9.97 -20.71 -20.06
CA GLN A 444 -8.72 -19.95 -20.22
C GLN A 444 -7.66 -20.36 -19.20
N LEU A 445 -8.06 -21.00 -18.10
CA LEU A 445 -7.16 -21.48 -17.07
C LEU A 445 -6.65 -22.90 -17.37
N PRO A 446 -5.37 -23.20 -17.04
CA PRO A 446 -4.89 -24.57 -17.03
C PRO A 446 -5.78 -25.44 -16.14
N ASP A 447 -5.87 -26.71 -16.45
CA ASP A 447 -6.75 -27.66 -15.77
C ASP A 447 -6.57 -27.68 -14.25
N TYR A 448 -5.31 -27.62 -13.79
CA TYR A 448 -4.95 -27.65 -12.38
C TYR A 448 -5.33 -26.38 -11.61
N ALA A 449 -5.58 -25.25 -12.29
CA ALA A 449 -5.90 -23.96 -11.69
C ALA A 449 -7.38 -23.58 -11.81
N ARG A 450 -8.19 -24.44 -12.45
CA ARG A 450 -9.62 -24.21 -12.65
C ARG A 450 -10.37 -24.20 -11.31
N VAL A 451 -11.33 -23.29 -11.20
CA VAL A 451 -12.22 -23.18 -10.04
C VAL A 451 -13.44 -24.05 -10.29
N ALA A 452 -13.50 -25.20 -9.61
CA ALA A 452 -14.56 -26.17 -9.83
C ALA A 452 -15.89 -25.79 -9.17
N ARG A 453 -15.83 -25.13 -8.01
CA ARG A 453 -17.00 -24.69 -7.23
C ARG A 453 -16.68 -23.40 -6.49
N PHE A 454 -17.72 -22.68 -6.10
CA PHE A 454 -17.57 -21.47 -5.29
C PHE A 454 -18.59 -21.39 -4.17
N HIS A 455 -18.27 -20.61 -3.15
CA HIS A 455 -19.21 -20.16 -2.13
C HIS A 455 -19.31 -18.63 -2.22
N ARG A 456 -20.53 -18.11 -2.33
CA ARG A 456 -20.78 -16.69 -2.35
C ARG A 456 -20.77 -16.14 -0.94
N LEU A 457 -19.97 -15.09 -0.71
CA LEU A 457 -19.93 -14.37 0.55
C LEU A 457 -21.12 -13.41 0.67
N ASN A 458 -21.74 -13.37 1.84
CA ASN A 458 -22.87 -12.47 2.12
C ASN A 458 -22.44 -11.01 2.33
N SER A 459 -21.19 -10.81 2.78
CA SER A 459 -20.58 -9.51 3.01
C SER A 459 -19.15 -9.50 2.45
N PRO A 460 -18.60 -8.31 2.11
CA PRO A 460 -17.23 -8.22 1.67
C PRO A 460 -16.27 -8.58 2.81
N LEU A 461 -15.13 -9.21 2.46
CA LEU A 461 -14.02 -9.37 3.37
C LEU A 461 -13.56 -8.00 3.86
N SER A 462 -13.22 -7.88 5.14
CA SER A 462 -12.89 -6.60 5.74
C SER A 462 -11.75 -6.71 6.76
N GLN A 463 -11.14 -5.59 7.07
CA GLN A 463 -10.16 -5.50 8.15
C GLN A 463 -10.82 -5.63 9.53
N ALA A 464 -12.04 -5.11 9.67
CA ALA A 464 -12.81 -5.15 10.91
C ALA A 464 -13.07 -6.61 11.34
N GLU A 465 -13.33 -7.50 10.39
CA GLU A 465 -13.52 -8.95 10.61
C GLU A 465 -12.20 -9.73 10.66
N GLY A 466 -11.06 -9.05 10.51
CA GLY A 466 -9.75 -9.70 10.49
C GLY A 466 -9.47 -10.55 9.25
N THR A 467 -10.28 -10.40 8.18
CA THR A 467 -10.14 -11.15 6.93
C THR A 467 -9.23 -10.47 5.90
N LEU A 468 -9.02 -9.15 6.04
CA LEU A 468 -8.04 -8.41 5.24
C LEU A 468 -6.91 -7.85 6.08
N THR A 469 -5.77 -7.64 5.44
CA THR A 469 -4.65 -6.87 5.97
C THR A 469 -4.91 -5.37 5.85
N THR A 470 -4.08 -4.54 6.50
CA THR A 470 -4.14 -3.06 6.36
C THR A 470 -3.99 -2.59 4.91
N ASN A 471 -3.37 -3.39 4.06
CA ASN A 471 -3.17 -3.09 2.63
C ASN A 471 -4.23 -3.79 1.74
N GLY A 472 -5.36 -4.21 2.30
CA GLY A 472 -6.45 -4.85 1.56
C GLY A 472 -6.19 -6.30 1.10
N ARG A 473 -5.07 -6.93 1.51
CA ARG A 473 -4.75 -8.31 1.09
C ARG A 473 -5.48 -9.34 1.94
N PRO A 474 -5.97 -10.46 1.36
CA PRO A 474 -6.60 -11.55 2.12
C PRO A 474 -5.67 -12.15 3.18
N ARG A 475 -6.15 -12.27 4.40
CA ARG A 475 -5.52 -13.05 5.48
C ARG A 475 -5.95 -14.50 5.34
N ARG A 476 -5.30 -15.25 4.44
CA ARG A 476 -5.73 -16.59 4.03
C ARG A 476 -5.98 -17.54 5.19
N ALA A 477 -5.07 -17.61 6.15
CA ALA A 477 -5.22 -18.48 7.32
C ALA A 477 -6.51 -18.16 8.10
N SER A 478 -6.77 -16.87 8.37
CA SER A 478 -8.00 -16.44 9.07
C SER A 478 -9.24 -16.74 8.25
N ILE A 479 -9.21 -16.46 6.93
CA ILE A 479 -10.34 -16.71 6.03
C ILE A 479 -10.66 -18.21 5.97
N VAL A 480 -9.64 -19.06 5.79
CA VAL A 480 -9.83 -20.52 5.75
C VAL A 480 -10.41 -21.03 7.06
N GLN A 481 -10.00 -20.49 8.20
CA GLN A 481 -10.54 -20.84 9.51
C GLN A 481 -12.00 -20.39 9.66
N ILE A 482 -12.34 -19.16 9.32
CA ILE A 482 -13.69 -18.59 9.43
C ILE A 482 -14.67 -19.34 8.53
N TYR A 483 -14.27 -19.63 7.29
CA TYR A 483 -15.13 -20.26 6.27
C TYR A 483 -14.85 -21.76 6.12
N GLN A 484 -14.29 -22.42 7.13
CA GLN A 484 -13.88 -23.84 7.06
C GLN A 484 -15.02 -24.77 6.66
N GLN A 485 -16.23 -24.58 7.21
CA GLN A 485 -17.39 -25.40 6.89
C GLN A 485 -17.88 -25.20 5.46
N GLN A 486 -17.94 -23.94 5.00
CA GLN A 486 -18.33 -23.58 3.65
C GLN A 486 -17.33 -24.13 2.63
N ILE A 487 -16.05 -23.97 2.87
CA ILE A 487 -14.99 -24.52 2.02
C ILE A 487 -15.09 -26.06 1.97
N ALA A 488 -15.28 -26.72 3.12
CA ALA A 488 -15.41 -28.17 3.18
C ALA A 488 -16.62 -28.68 2.39
N SER A 489 -17.76 -27.97 2.41
CA SER A 489 -18.98 -28.35 1.68
C SER A 489 -18.83 -28.28 0.16
N LEU A 490 -17.82 -27.58 -0.35
CA LEU A 490 -17.52 -27.51 -1.78
C LEU A 490 -16.78 -28.75 -2.30
N TYR A 491 -16.31 -29.62 -1.42
CA TYR A 491 -15.72 -30.91 -1.78
C TYR A 491 -16.73 -32.03 -1.48
N PRO A 492 -16.74 -33.13 -2.26
CA PRO A 492 -17.59 -34.27 -1.94
C PRO A 492 -17.21 -34.81 -0.54
N ALA A 493 -18.21 -35.23 0.21
CA ALA A 493 -17.98 -36.01 1.42
C ALA A 493 -17.22 -37.29 1.07
N ASN A 494 -16.10 -37.53 1.73
CA ASN A 494 -15.37 -38.78 1.62
C ASN A 494 -16.18 -39.96 2.17
#